data_8ffe9cc3f55b030c77e626c669c33896
#
_entry.id   8ffe9cc3f55b030c77e626c669c33896
#
_cell.length_a   1.000
_cell.length_b   1.000
_cell.length_c   1.000
_cell.angle_alpha   90.00
_cell.angle_beta   90.00
_cell.angle_gamma   90.00
#
_symmetry.space_group_name_H-M   'P 1'
#
loop_
_entity.id
_entity.type
_entity.pdbx_description
1 polymer ?
#
loop_
_entity_poly.entity_id
_entity_poly.type
_entity_poly.pdbx_seq_one_letter_code
_entity_poly.pdbx_strand_id
1 'polypeptide(L)'
;PNGRNIVHSTMLYDTDIANMVASITPPNEKLVAKGVESVKSRIGLLKDYTSLSLSQIKYELRRMLCGDKVIRLGEDALLEIRKIEQTYTDPDFLYGKGKHWSVVRKGRVEGCGELEVRLSVRNGKISAMEMAGDFFATADIELFCKSLQGMNFEKETLRKHFEDFPPDKVIRGLDTGHLVDLIFE
;
A
#
# COMPACT_ATOMS: atom_id res chain seq x y z
N PRO A 1 15.55 -10.28 2.85
CA PRO A 1 16.53 -10.06 3.88
C PRO A 1 16.71 -11.36 4.68
N ASN A 2 17.91 -11.72 5.05
CA ASN A 2 18.26 -12.90 5.86
C ASN A 2 18.10 -14.27 5.18
N GLY A 3 18.12 -14.38 3.85
CA GLY A 3 18.10 -15.67 3.15
C GLY A 3 16.83 -16.50 3.34
N ARG A 4 15.72 -15.86 3.77
CA ARG A 4 14.42 -16.52 3.97
C ARG A 4 13.45 -16.09 2.88
N ASN A 5 12.75 -17.06 2.31
CA ASN A 5 11.65 -16.82 1.39
C ASN A 5 10.33 -16.85 2.16
N ILE A 6 9.48 -15.86 1.90
CA ILE A 6 8.11 -15.84 2.41
C ILE A 6 7.19 -16.17 1.24
N VAL A 7 6.38 -17.20 1.39
CA VAL A 7 5.34 -17.57 0.45
C VAL A 7 4.00 -17.39 1.14
N HIS A 8 3.11 -16.62 0.53
CA HIS A 8 1.75 -16.50 1.01
C HIS A 8 0.76 -16.73 -0.13
N SER A 9 -0.41 -17.20 0.22
CA SER A 9 -1.53 -17.31 -0.70
C SER A 9 -2.82 -16.96 0.01
N THR A 10 -3.83 -16.53 -0.75
CA THR A 10 -5.16 -16.26 -0.23
C THR A 10 -6.17 -17.15 -0.95
N MET A 11 -7.20 -17.59 -0.22
CA MET A 11 -8.31 -18.34 -0.77
C MET A 11 -9.61 -17.65 -0.38
N LEU A 12 -10.49 -17.44 -1.36
CA LEU A 12 -11.82 -16.94 -1.12
C LEU A 12 -12.73 -18.10 -0.75
N TYR A 13 -13.17 -18.15 0.51
CA TYR A 13 -14.13 -19.17 0.94
C TYR A 13 -15.56 -18.76 0.55
N ASP A 14 -15.96 -17.55 0.96
CA ASP A 14 -17.27 -16.95 0.69
C ASP A 14 -17.17 -15.42 0.73
N THR A 15 -17.83 -14.74 -0.20
CA THR A 15 -17.92 -13.29 -0.23
C THR A 15 -19.05 -12.83 -1.14
N ASP A 16 -19.50 -11.61 -0.96
CA ASP A 16 -20.31 -10.91 -1.96
C ASP A 16 -19.45 -10.57 -3.17
N ILE A 17 -19.55 -11.42 -4.22
CA ILE A 17 -18.77 -11.25 -5.45
C ILE A 17 -19.09 -9.92 -6.13
N ALA A 18 -20.31 -9.42 -6.06
CA ALA A 18 -20.70 -8.15 -6.72
C ALA A 18 -19.96 -6.97 -6.07
N ASN A 19 -19.99 -6.89 -4.75
CA ASN A 19 -19.28 -5.86 -4.00
C ASN A 19 -17.75 -5.99 -4.16
N MET A 20 -17.23 -7.20 -4.13
CA MET A 20 -15.80 -7.44 -4.32
C MET A 20 -15.34 -7.00 -5.71
N VAL A 21 -16.06 -7.40 -6.77
CA VAL A 21 -15.74 -6.99 -8.15
C VAL A 21 -15.81 -5.48 -8.30
N ALA A 22 -16.85 -4.83 -7.75
CA ALA A 22 -16.97 -3.38 -7.79
C ALA A 22 -15.78 -2.67 -7.12
N SER A 23 -15.27 -3.24 -6.00
CA SER A 23 -14.17 -2.65 -5.24
C SER A 23 -12.80 -2.76 -5.93
N ILE A 24 -12.58 -3.83 -6.73
CA ILE A 24 -11.29 -4.09 -7.37
C ILE A 24 -11.27 -3.79 -8.86
N THR A 25 -12.41 -3.39 -9.43
CA THR A 25 -12.51 -3.05 -10.86
C THR A 25 -12.02 -1.62 -11.08
N PRO A 26 -10.96 -1.41 -11.90
CA PRO A 26 -10.49 -0.08 -12.24
C PRO A 26 -11.57 0.73 -12.99
N PRO A 27 -11.49 2.08 -13.01
CA PRO A 27 -12.38 2.92 -13.80
C PRO A 27 -12.47 2.47 -15.27
N ASN A 28 -13.65 2.58 -15.86
CA ASN A 28 -14.07 2.00 -17.14
C ASN A 28 -13.10 2.17 -18.33
N GLU A 29 -12.37 3.25 -18.41
CA GLU A 29 -11.45 3.53 -19.54
C GLU A 29 -10.33 2.52 -19.70
N LYS A 30 -9.91 1.88 -18.60
CA LYS A 30 -8.84 0.86 -18.61
C LYS A 30 -9.37 -0.56 -18.87
N LEU A 31 -10.66 -0.81 -18.62
CA LEU A 31 -11.30 -2.11 -18.86
C LEU A 31 -11.57 -2.36 -20.32
N VAL A 32 -11.97 -1.32 -21.05
CA VAL A 32 -12.26 -1.41 -22.50
C VAL A 32 -11.00 -1.71 -23.29
N ALA A 33 -9.85 -1.16 -22.89
CA ALA A 33 -8.58 -1.30 -23.60
C ALA A 33 -7.93 -2.70 -23.49
N LYS A 34 -8.33 -3.54 -22.52
CA LYS A 34 -7.70 -4.85 -22.28
C LYS A 34 -8.62 -6.08 -22.46
N GLY A 35 -9.85 -5.90 -22.94
CA GLY A 35 -10.78 -7.02 -23.14
C GLY A 35 -11.01 -7.84 -21.86
N VAL A 36 -10.96 -7.18 -20.70
CA VAL A 36 -11.20 -7.84 -19.41
C VAL A 36 -12.69 -8.05 -19.24
N GLU A 37 -13.20 -8.98 -20.00
CA GLU A 37 -14.50 -9.56 -19.72
C GLU A 37 -14.41 -10.25 -18.36
N SER A 38 -14.69 -9.43 -17.39
CA SER A 38 -14.99 -9.68 -16.01
C SER A 38 -13.91 -10.37 -15.16
N VAL A 39 -13.34 -9.59 -14.29
CA VAL A 39 -12.74 -10.08 -13.04
C VAL A 39 -13.63 -11.19 -12.44
N LYS A 40 -14.95 -11.05 -12.57
CA LYS A 40 -15.95 -12.03 -12.12
C LYS A 40 -15.74 -13.45 -12.67
N SER A 41 -15.37 -13.62 -13.94
CA SER A 41 -15.14 -14.95 -14.53
C SER A 41 -13.87 -15.67 -14.01
N ARG A 42 -13.00 -14.94 -13.31
CA ARG A 42 -11.76 -15.46 -12.74
C ARG A 42 -11.84 -15.73 -11.24
N ILE A 43 -13.00 -15.45 -10.62
CA ILE A 43 -13.22 -15.62 -9.20
C ILE A 43 -14.08 -16.84 -8.97
N GLY A 44 -13.59 -17.77 -8.16
CA GLY A 44 -14.35 -18.88 -7.63
C GLY A 44 -14.40 -18.81 -6.11
N LEU A 45 -15.52 -19.19 -5.52
CA LEU A 45 -15.66 -19.33 -4.07
C LEU A 45 -15.38 -20.76 -3.67
N LEU A 46 -14.54 -20.96 -2.70
CA LEU A 46 -14.16 -22.29 -2.25
C LEU A 46 -15.38 -23.08 -1.74
N LYS A 47 -16.37 -22.40 -1.16
CA LYS A 47 -17.64 -23.01 -0.72
C LYS A 47 -18.41 -23.73 -1.84
N ASP A 48 -18.21 -23.32 -3.09
CA ASP A 48 -18.89 -23.93 -4.25
C ASP A 48 -18.27 -25.26 -4.65
N TYR A 49 -17.07 -25.58 -4.15
CA TYR A 49 -16.27 -26.76 -4.46
C TYR A 49 -16.11 -27.72 -3.27
N THR A 50 -16.61 -27.37 -2.10
CA THR A 50 -16.50 -28.18 -0.88
C THR A 50 -17.71 -28.05 0.02
N SER A 51 -18.05 -29.11 0.72
CA SER A 51 -19.06 -29.11 1.79
C SER A 51 -18.49 -28.75 3.17
N LEU A 52 -17.16 -28.55 3.27
CA LEU A 52 -16.52 -28.22 4.54
C LEU A 52 -16.82 -26.76 4.92
N SER A 53 -17.13 -26.54 6.18
CA SER A 53 -17.21 -25.19 6.75
C SER A 53 -15.85 -24.50 6.77
N LEU A 54 -15.85 -23.17 6.85
CA LEU A 54 -14.61 -22.39 6.96
C LEU A 54 -13.73 -22.85 8.14
N SER A 55 -14.37 -23.21 9.27
CA SER A 55 -13.65 -23.71 10.46
C SER A 55 -12.98 -25.05 10.20
N GLN A 56 -13.66 -25.95 9.50
CA GLN A 56 -13.10 -27.24 9.11
C GLN A 56 -11.92 -27.08 8.13
N ILE A 57 -12.05 -26.19 7.13
CA ILE A 57 -10.97 -25.90 6.20
C ILE A 57 -9.75 -25.32 6.94
N LYS A 58 -9.96 -24.35 7.83
CA LYS A 58 -8.88 -23.79 8.65
C LYS A 58 -8.20 -24.86 9.52
N TYR A 59 -8.96 -25.77 10.06
CA TYR A 59 -8.42 -26.88 10.86
C TYR A 59 -7.56 -27.81 9.99
N GLU A 60 -8.08 -28.27 8.84
CA GLU A 60 -7.35 -29.17 7.95
C GLU A 60 -6.09 -28.52 7.38
N LEU A 61 -6.16 -27.26 6.92
CA LEU A 61 -4.98 -26.54 6.44
C LEU A 61 -3.91 -26.42 7.53
N ARG A 62 -4.31 -26.06 8.75
CA ARG A 62 -3.37 -26.00 9.87
C ARG A 62 -2.73 -27.36 10.13
N ARG A 63 -3.52 -28.44 10.15
CA ARG A 63 -3.04 -29.81 10.36
C ARG A 63 -2.05 -30.22 9.28
N MET A 64 -2.36 -29.92 8.02
CA MET A 64 -1.48 -30.25 6.88
C MET A 64 -0.17 -29.48 6.87
N LEU A 65 -0.22 -28.19 7.22
CA LEU A 65 0.95 -27.30 7.11
C LEU A 65 1.82 -27.29 8.37
N CYS A 66 1.22 -27.40 9.54
CA CYS A 66 1.89 -27.26 10.83
C CYS A 66 1.94 -28.57 11.65
N GLY A 67 1.15 -29.57 11.28
CA GLY A 67 0.96 -30.76 12.09
C GLY A 67 0.38 -30.40 13.47
N ASP A 68 0.89 -31.04 14.51
CA ASP A 68 0.45 -30.81 15.90
C ASP A 68 1.25 -29.72 16.63
N LYS A 69 2.14 -29.03 15.91
CA LYS A 69 2.96 -27.95 16.50
C LYS A 69 2.09 -26.71 16.72
N VAL A 70 1.74 -26.47 17.97
CA VAL A 70 0.94 -25.30 18.39
C VAL A 70 1.72 -24.53 19.45
N ILE A 71 1.96 -23.25 19.19
CA ILE A 71 2.49 -22.31 20.18
C ILE A 71 1.29 -21.56 20.76
N ARG A 72 1.14 -21.59 22.08
CA ARG A 72 0.17 -20.76 22.78
C ARG A 72 0.89 -19.57 23.38
N LEU A 73 0.35 -18.39 23.11
CA LEU A 73 0.91 -17.15 23.66
C LEU A 73 0.50 -17.04 25.14
N GLY A 74 1.45 -16.68 25.99
CA GLY A 74 1.19 -16.36 27.41
C GLY A 74 0.51 -14.99 27.58
N GLU A 75 0.10 -14.70 28.81
CA GLU A 75 -0.61 -13.47 29.13
C GLU A 75 0.20 -12.20 28.81
N ASP A 76 1.52 -12.22 29.05
CA ASP A 76 2.40 -11.09 28.72
C ASP A 76 2.39 -10.77 27.22
N ALA A 77 2.44 -11.81 26.37
CA ALA A 77 2.35 -11.63 24.92
C ALA A 77 0.98 -11.09 24.49
N LEU A 78 -0.10 -11.53 25.15
CA LEU A 78 -1.45 -11.02 24.90
C LEU A 78 -1.59 -9.54 25.31
N LEU A 79 -0.94 -9.12 26.41
CA LEU A 79 -0.89 -7.72 26.81
C LEU A 79 -0.14 -6.86 25.81
N GLU A 80 0.99 -7.33 25.29
CA GLU A 80 1.73 -6.62 24.23
C GLU A 80 0.92 -6.52 22.93
N ILE A 81 0.23 -7.58 22.54
CA ILE A 81 -0.67 -7.57 21.37
C ILE A 81 -1.75 -6.49 21.54
N ARG A 82 -2.38 -6.37 22.71
CA ARG A 82 -3.38 -5.34 22.97
C ARG A 82 -2.83 -3.91 22.89
N LYS A 83 -1.59 -3.69 23.34
CA LYS A 83 -0.94 -2.37 23.19
C LYS A 83 -0.69 -2.03 21.72
N ILE A 84 -0.22 -3.01 20.96
CA ILE A 84 -0.03 -2.86 19.49
C ILE A 84 -1.36 -2.60 18.80
N GLU A 85 -2.42 -3.35 19.16
CA GLU A 85 -3.77 -3.16 18.61
C GLU A 85 -4.29 -1.73 18.82
N GLN A 86 -4.04 -1.12 19.98
CA GLN A 86 -4.40 0.28 20.24
C GLN A 86 -3.79 1.26 19.23
N THR A 87 -2.54 0.99 18.79
CA THR A 87 -1.89 1.81 17.74
C THR A 87 -2.63 1.74 16.42
N TYR A 88 -3.12 0.56 16.05
CA TYR A 88 -3.87 0.36 14.80
C TYR A 88 -5.32 0.85 14.85
N THR A 89 -5.88 1.03 16.06
CA THR A 89 -7.22 1.59 16.26
C THR A 89 -7.22 3.08 16.57
N ASP A 90 -6.04 3.69 16.70
CA ASP A 90 -5.88 5.12 16.94
C ASP A 90 -6.45 5.93 15.76
N PRO A 91 -7.31 6.94 16.02
CA PRO A 91 -7.87 7.78 14.95
C PRO A 91 -6.79 8.47 14.10
N ASP A 92 -5.67 8.87 14.70
CA ASP A 92 -4.55 9.48 13.97
C ASP A 92 -3.89 8.49 13.01
N PHE A 93 -3.84 7.20 13.39
CA PHE A 93 -3.37 6.14 12.51
C PHE A 93 -4.35 5.86 11.37
N LEU A 94 -5.65 5.76 11.68
CA LEU A 94 -6.69 5.39 10.71
C LEU A 94 -6.99 6.51 9.71
N TYR A 95 -7.05 7.75 10.16
CA TYR A 95 -7.51 8.90 9.38
C TYR A 95 -6.43 9.95 9.12
N GLY A 96 -5.23 9.75 9.68
CA GLY A 96 -4.14 10.72 9.66
C GLY A 96 -4.36 11.87 10.64
N LYS A 97 -3.28 12.60 10.92
CA LYS A 97 -3.25 13.72 11.91
C LYS A 97 -3.87 15.01 11.38
N GLY A 98 -4.93 14.97 10.60
CA GLY A 98 -5.59 16.17 10.08
C GLY A 98 -4.66 17.14 9.36
N LYS A 99 -3.61 16.66 8.72
CA LYS A 99 -2.68 17.47 7.95
C LYS A 99 -3.44 18.13 6.82
N HIS A 100 -3.40 19.44 6.77
CA HIS A 100 -3.99 20.20 5.66
C HIS A 100 -3.03 20.13 4.47
N TRP A 101 -3.38 19.33 3.47
CA TRP A 101 -2.60 19.21 2.25
C TRP A 101 -2.98 20.36 1.29
N SER A 102 -2.04 21.22 0.96
CA SER A 102 -2.25 22.32 0.01
C SER A 102 -2.10 21.88 -1.44
N VAL A 103 -1.37 20.80 -1.66
CA VAL A 103 -1.17 20.18 -2.98
C VAL A 103 -1.39 18.69 -2.84
N VAL A 104 -2.27 18.14 -3.65
CA VAL A 104 -2.48 16.68 -3.79
C VAL A 104 -2.42 16.37 -5.28
N ARG A 105 -1.52 15.49 -5.67
CA ARG A 105 -1.35 15.03 -7.04
C ARG A 105 -1.40 13.52 -7.09
N LYS A 106 -2.06 13.02 -8.11
CA LYS A 106 -2.17 11.58 -8.32
C LYS A 106 -1.97 11.26 -9.79
N GLY A 107 -1.12 10.30 -10.06
CA GLY A 107 -0.82 9.85 -11.41
C GLY A 107 -0.25 8.45 -11.44
N ARG A 108 -0.26 7.86 -12.64
CA ARG A 108 0.39 6.59 -12.88
C ARG A 108 1.75 6.85 -13.56
N VAL A 109 2.80 6.34 -12.94
CA VAL A 109 4.16 6.38 -13.48
C VAL A 109 4.50 5.01 -14.04
N GLU A 110 4.93 4.97 -15.30
CA GLU A 110 5.30 3.71 -15.95
C GLU A 110 6.51 3.06 -15.27
N GLY A 111 6.41 1.76 -15.00
CA GLY A 111 7.43 1.02 -14.25
C GLY A 111 7.42 1.21 -12.73
N CYS A 112 6.67 2.20 -12.21
CA CYS A 112 6.54 2.48 -10.79
C CYS A 112 5.20 2.00 -10.23
N GLY A 113 4.07 2.45 -10.82
CA GLY A 113 2.73 2.19 -10.35
C GLY A 113 1.88 3.46 -10.22
N GLU A 114 0.79 3.38 -9.46
CA GLU A 114 0.03 4.57 -9.07
C GLU A 114 0.74 5.28 -7.92
N LEU A 115 0.88 6.59 -8.04
CA LEU A 115 1.53 7.45 -7.07
C LEU A 115 0.62 8.61 -6.71
N GLU A 116 0.40 8.80 -5.43
CA GLU A 116 -0.26 9.96 -4.86
C GLU A 116 0.74 10.73 -4.00
N VAL A 117 0.99 11.98 -4.36
CA VAL A 117 1.88 12.89 -3.64
C VAL A 117 1.04 13.96 -2.95
N ARG A 118 1.23 14.13 -1.67
CA ARG A 118 0.57 15.11 -0.83
C ARG A 118 1.60 16.05 -0.24
N LEU A 119 1.40 17.34 -0.40
CA LEU A 119 2.32 18.39 0.10
C LEU A 119 1.54 19.43 0.88
N SER A 120 2.11 19.85 2.01
CA SER A 120 1.73 21.07 2.72
C SER A 120 2.76 22.13 2.42
N VAL A 121 2.34 23.23 1.79
CA VAL A 121 3.20 24.37 1.46
C VAL A 121 2.78 25.56 2.32
N ARG A 122 3.74 26.19 3.00
CA ARG A 122 3.53 27.39 3.80
C ARG A 122 4.60 28.43 3.47
N ASN A 123 4.19 29.64 3.14
CA ASN A 123 5.10 30.73 2.76
C ASN A 123 6.09 30.31 1.66
N GLY A 124 5.61 29.58 0.64
CA GLY A 124 6.44 29.11 -0.47
C GLY A 124 7.40 27.95 -0.12
N LYS A 125 7.33 27.42 1.10
CA LYS A 125 8.19 26.32 1.54
C LYS A 125 7.38 25.06 1.85
N ILE A 126 7.95 23.91 1.56
CA ILE A 126 7.39 22.60 1.90
C ILE A 126 7.47 22.40 3.42
N SER A 127 6.34 22.30 4.08
CA SER A 127 6.27 22.03 5.51
C SER A 127 6.07 20.55 5.83
N ALA A 128 5.45 19.80 4.91
CA ALA A 128 5.32 18.35 5.00
C ALA A 128 5.10 17.74 3.61
N MET A 129 5.54 16.51 3.43
CA MET A 129 5.26 15.69 2.26
C MET A 129 4.87 14.26 2.69
N GLU A 130 3.96 13.67 1.98
CA GLU A 130 3.61 12.24 2.07
C GLU A 130 3.46 11.67 0.66
N MET A 131 3.82 10.40 0.53
CA MET A 131 3.63 9.62 -0.71
C MET A 131 2.86 8.35 -0.40
N ALA A 132 1.85 8.05 -1.21
CA ALA A 132 1.04 6.85 -1.13
C ALA A 132 0.83 6.25 -2.52
N GLY A 133 0.60 4.95 -2.61
CA GLY A 133 0.35 4.28 -3.89
C GLY A 133 0.64 2.79 -3.86
N ASP A 134 0.64 2.17 -5.04
CA ASP A 134 0.91 0.74 -5.22
C ASP A 134 2.35 0.45 -5.68
N PHE A 135 3.28 1.34 -5.35
CA PHE A 135 4.68 1.26 -5.71
C PHE A 135 5.51 0.37 -4.76
N PHE A 136 6.70 -0.04 -5.21
CA PHE A 136 7.65 -0.79 -4.38
C PHE A 136 8.70 0.15 -3.79
N ALA A 137 8.66 0.32 -2.47
CA ALA A 137 9.71 1.04 -1.74
C ALA A 137 10.97 0.18 -1.63
N THR A 138 12.12 0.78 -1.93
CA THR A 138 13.45 0.18 -1.80
C THR A 138 14.25 0.77 -0.63
N ALA A 139 13.79 1.91 -0.09
CA ALA A 139 14.35 2.59 1.06
C ALA A 139 13.22 3.25 1.89
N ASP A 140 13.60 3.98 2.92
CA ASP A 140 12.67 4.66 3.82
C ASP A 140 12.05 5.91 3.16
N ILE A 141 10.77 5.79 2.81
CA ILE A 141 9.98 6.87 2.17
C ILE A 141 9.79 8.05 3.13
N GLU A 142 9.66 7.80 4.42
CA GLU A 142 9.44 8.86 5.40
C GLU A 142 10.67 9.77 5.51
N LEU A 143 11.86 9.17 5.50
CA LEU A 143 13.12 9.93 5.47
C LEU A 143 13.27 10.73 4.17
N PHE A 144 12.92 10.13 3.03
CA PHE A 144 12.91 10.84 1.75
C PHE A 144 11.94 12.02 1.77
N CYS A 145 10.71 11.85 2.22
CA CYS A 145 9.75 12.95 2.34
C CYS A 145 10.20 14.03 3.31
N LYS A 146 10.83 13.66 4.42
CA LYS A 146 11.39 14.60 5.40
C LYS A 146 12.54 15.43 4.83
N SER A 147 13.32 14.88 3.89
CA SER A 147 14.45 15.62 3.28
C SER A 147 14.02 16.87 2.52
N LEU A 148 12.77 16.94 2.06
CA LEU A 148 12.22 18.10 1.37
C LEU A 148 11.68 19.18 2.31
N GLN A 149 11.58 18.89 3.60
CA GLN A 149 11.01 19.83 4.56
C GLN A 149 11.86 21.09 4.69
N GLY A 150 11.22 22.26 4.59
CA GLY A 150 11.87 23.58 4.63
C GLY A 150 12.38 24.09 3.27
N MET A 151 12.37 23.26 2.24
CA MET A 151 12.79 23.66 0.88
C MET A 151 11.75 24.57 0.22
N ASN A 152 12.19 25.41 -0.69
CA ASN A 152 11.28 26.20 -1.52
C ASN A 152 10.47 25.28 -2.44
N PHE A 153 9.18 25.53 -2.55
CA PHE A 153 8.29 24.80 -3.46
C PHE A 153 8.44 25.33 -4.89
N GLU A 154 9.55 24.98 -5.53
CA GLU A 154 9.95 25.41 -6.86
C GLU A 154 10.50 24.22 -7.64
N LYS A 155 10.16 24.14 -8.93
CA LYS A 155 10.51 23.01 -9.80
C LYS A 155 12.02 22.75 -9.83
N GLU A 156 12.82 23.80 -9.99
CA GLU A 156 14.29 23.72 -10.07
C GLU A 156 14.92 23.36 -8.73
N THR A 157 14.37 23.87 -7.63
CA THR A 157 14.84 23.52 -6.28
C THR A 157 14.69 22.03 -6.00
N LEU A 158 13.53 21.45 -6.37
CA LEU A 158 13.30 20.04 -6.19
C LEU A 158 14.16 19.18 -7.12
N ARG A 159 14.31 19.58 -8.38
CA ARG A 159 15.20 18.88 -9.33
C ARG A 159 16.62 18.77 -8.80
N LYS A 160 17.17 19.90 -8.33
CA LYS A 160 18.52 19.92 -7.77
C LYS A 160 18.65 19.05 -6.52
N HIS A 161 17.64 19.06 -5.64
CA HIS A 161 17.64 18.21 -4.45
C HIS A 161 17.66 16.71 -4.83
N PHE A 162 16.92 16.32 -5.86
CA PHE A 162 16.85 14.95 -6.32
C PHE A 162 18.11 14.46 -7.07
N GLU A 163 19.08 15.36 -7.36
CA GLU A 163 20.42 14.95 -7.81
C GLU A 163 21.18 14.26 -6.67
N ASP A 164 21.04 14.78 -5.43
CA ASP A 164 21.66 14.21 -4.22
C ASP A 164 20.81 13.10 -3.58
N PHE A 165 19.49 13.18 -3.73
CA PHE A 165 18.51 12.25 -3.19
C PHE A 165 17.59 11.68 -4.28
N PRO A 166 18.09 10.83 -5.17
CA PRO A 166 17.33 10.35 -6.32
C PRO A 166 16.11 9.52 -5.93
N PRO A 167 14.89 9.82 -6.45
CA PRO A 167 13.67 9.08 -6.12
C PRO A 167 13.75 7.60 -6.47
N ASP A 168 14.47 7.21 -7.51
CA ASP A 168 14.65 5.83 -7.96
C ASP A 168 15.40 4.94 -6.95
N LYS A 169 16.15 5.56 -6.03
CA LYS A 169 16.80 4.86 -4.90
C LYS A 169 15.82 4.54 -3.77
N VAL A 170 14.67 5.21 -3.75
CA VAL A 170 13.67 5.07 -2.68
C VAL A 170 12.44 4.32 -3.18
N ILE A 171 12.04 4.57 -4.41
CA ILE A 171 10.87 3.94 -5.04
C ILE A 171 11.31 3.40 -6.39
N ARG A 172 11.14 2.11 -6.57
CA ARG A 172 11.52 1.42 -7.80
C ARG A 172 10.78 1.99 -9.02
N GLY A 173 11.55 2.41 -10.05
CA GLY A 173 10.99 2.91 -11.30
C GLY A 173 10.51 4.37 -11.26
N LEU A 174 10.76 5.11 -10.17
CA LEU A 174 10.41 6.52 -10.06
C LEU A 174 11.64 7.38 -10.31
N ASP A 175 11.77 7.98 -11.49
CA ASP A 175 12.83 8.95 -11.76
C ASP A 175 12.44 10.39 -11.33
N THR A 176 13.45 11.26 -11.31
CA THR A 176 13.31 12.68 -10.94
C THR A 176 12.33 13.43 -11.83
N GLY A 177 12.35 13.16 -13.14
CA GLY A 177 11.48 13.85 -14.11
C GLY A 177 10.02 13.57 -13.81
N HIS A 178 9.65 12.28 -13.73
CA HIS A 178 8.28 11.86 -13.44
C HIS A 178 7.77 12.41 -12.11
N LEU A 179 8.59 12.38 -11.03
CA LEU A 179 8.15 12.90 -9.74
C LEU A 179 7.94 14.42 -9.77
N VAL A 180 8.86 15.16 -10.37
CA VAL A 180 8.76 16.61 -10.47
C VAL A 180 7.57 17.03 -11.33
N ASP A 181 7.37 16.37 -12.47
CA ASP A 181 6.24 16.68 -13.35
C ASP A 181 4.92 16.34 -12.65
N LEU A 182 4.81 15.21 -11.94
CA LEU A 182 3.63 14.90 -11.15
C LEU A 182 3.34 15.95 -10.07
N ILE A 183 4.35 16.50 -9.42
CA ILE A 183 4.17 17.50 -8.35
C ILE A 183 3.66 18.85 -8.91
N PHE A 184 4.11 19.26 -10.09
CA PHE A 184 3.86 20.60 -10.62
C PHE A 184 2.83 20.69 -11.74
N GLU A 185 2.35 19.56 -12.25
CA GLU A 185 1.23 19.49 -13.21
C GLU A 185 -0.11 19.29 -12.49
#